data_8b5fd1187ef211b9a64cb8d0f06da702
#
_entry.id   8b5fd1187ef211b9a64cb8d0f06da702
#
_cell.length_a   1.000
_cell.length_b   1.000
_cell.length_c   1.000
_cell.angle_alpha   90.00
_cell.angle_beta   90.00
_cell.angle_gamma   90.00
#
_symmetry.space_group_name_H-M   'P 1'
#
loop_
_entity.id
_entity.type
_entity.pdbx_description
1 polymer ?
#
loop_
_entity_poly.entity_id
_entity_poly.type
_entity_poly.pdbx_seq_one_letter_code
_entity_poly.pdbx_strand_id
1 'polypeptide(L)'
;VSRSKEILERLTGRTIQGYRQPRMFPVSDTELERMGYVYNSSLNPAFIPGRYMHLSEPRTCFMTGKLLQIPASVTPWIRFPLFWLSCHNLPMWLYQLLVNRVLKHDGYFVTYFHPWEFYPLGEHPEFKMPFIIRNHSGKGMEERLDVLIRKLKEKGYAFMTYSEFAQIKLAELNKPDEK
;
A
#
# COMPACT_ATOMS: atom_id res chain seq x y z
N VAL A 1 -13.83 -9.26 11.48
CA VAL A 1 -13.68 -9.05 10.02
C VAL A 1 -15.03 -9.22 9.34
N SER A 2 -15.77 -10.37 9.49
CA SER A 2 -17.06 -10.58 8.80
C SER A 2 -18.09 -9.51 9.13
N ARG A 3 -18.31 -9.21 10.41
CA ARG A 3 -19.24 -8.17 10.83
C ARG A 3 -18.94 -6.78 10.23
N SER A 4 -17.65 -6.43 10.09
CA SER A 4 -17.26 -5.16 9.45
C SER A 4 -17.63 -5.15 7.98
N LYS A 5 -17.41 -6.27 7.27
CA LYS A 5 -17.79 -6.43 5.86
C LYS A 5 -19.29 -6.26 5.68
N GLU A 6 -20.10 -7.01 6.45
CA GLU A 6 -21.56 -6.94 6.40
C GLU A 6 -22.10 -5.53 6.64
N ILE A 7 -21.54 -4.82 7.64
CA ILE A 7 -21.95 -3.44 7.94
C ILE A 7 -21.62 -2.51 6.75
N LEU A 8 -20.41 -2.62 6.21
CA LEU A 8 -19.98 -1.78 5.08
C LEU A 8 -20.81 -2.07 3.83
N GLU A 9 -21.08 -3.33 3.51
CA GLU A 9 -21.91 -3.72 2.36
C GLU A 9 -23.34 -3.21 2.51
N ARG A 10 -23.92 -3.31 3.71
CA ARG A 10 -25.26 -2.76 4.01
C ARG A 10 -25.32 -1.24 3.87
N LEU A 11 -24.29 -0.53 4.35
CA LEU A 11 -24.25 0.94 4.32
C LEU A 11 -23.98 1.50 2.93
N THR A 12 -23.15 0.80 2.15
CA THR A 12 -22.72 1.30 0.83
C THR A 12 -23.54 0.75 -0.33
N GLY A 13 -24.29 -0.34 -0.12
CA GLY A 13 -24.97 -1.09 -1.19
C GLY A 13 -24.00 -1.73 -2.19
N ARG A 14 -22.71 -1.87 -1.83
CA ARG A 14 -21.65 -2.40 -2.71
C ARG A 14 -20.97 -3.60 -2.06
N THR A 15 -20.57 -4.56 -2.87
CA THR A 15 -19.74 -5.69 -2.42
C THR A 15 -18.35 -5.21 -2.03
N ILE A 16 -17.90 -5.55 -0.83
CA ILE A 16 -16.55 -5.25 -0.34
C ILE A 16 -15.62 -6.38 -0.76
N GLN A 17 -14.76 -6.10 -1.74
CA GLN A 17 -13.88 -7.09 -2.38
C GLN A 17 -12.51 -7.19 -1.71
N GLY A 18 -12.05 -6.14 -1.06
CA GLY A 18 -10.70 -6.06 -0.54
C GLY A 18 -10.59 -5.90 0.96
N TYR A 19 -9.47 -6.37 1.48
CA TYR A 19 -9.14 -6.26 2.89
C TYR A 19 -7.73 -5.71 3.10
N ARG A 20 -7.56 -4.90 4.14
CA ARG A 20 -6.26 -4.51 4.69
C ARG A 20 -6.34 -4.52 6.21
N GLN A 21 -5.50 -5.33 6.83
CA GLN A 21 -5.41 -5.42 8.28
C GLN A 21 -4.79 -4.14 8.86
N PRO A 22 -5.39 -3.53 9.88
CA PRO A 22 -4.76 -2.46 10.64
C PRO A 22 -3.37 -2.87 11.14
N ARG A 23 -2.41 -1.94 11.03
CA ARG A 23 -0.99 -2.16 11.37
C ARG A 23 -0.30 -3.28 10.57
N MET A 24 -0.93 -3.82 9.54
CA MET A 24 -0.42 -4.92 8.72
C MET A 24 -0.02 -6.16 9.54
N PHE A 25 -0.80 -6.49 10.57
CA PHE A 25 -0.64 -7.76 11.28
C PHE A 25 -1.05 -8.94 10.39
N PRO A 26 -0.48 -10.13 10.62
CA PRO A 26 -0.92 -11.33 9.92
C PRO A 26 -2.42 -11.58 10.11
N VAL A 27 -3.08 -11.98 9.05
CA VAL A 27 -4.48 -12.39 9.02
C VAL A 27 -4.59 -13.67 8.22
N SER A 28 -5.52 -14.55 8.61
CA SER A 28 -5.73 -15.82 7.91
C SER A 28 -6.33 -15.59 6.53
N ASP A 29 -5.56 -15.94 5.50
CA ASP A 29 -6.02 -15.86 4.10
C ASP A 29 -7.21 -16.78 3.85
N THR A 30 -7.23 -17.98 4.45
CA THR A 30 -8.34 -18.93 4.37
C THR A 30 -9.64 -18.33 4.93
N GLU A 31 -9.55 -17.57 6.02
CA GLU A 31 -10.73 -16.89 6.58
C GLU A 31 -11.20 -15.75 5.66
N LEU A 32 -10.28 -14.99 5.08
CA LEU A 32 -10.64 -13.93 4.13
C LEU A 32 -11.32 -14.51 2.88
N GLU A 33 -10.83 -15.63 2.36
CA GLU A 33 -11.47 -16.35 1.25
C GLU A 33 -12.90 -16.80 1.62
N ARG A 34 -13.07 -17.43 2.80
CA ARG A 34 -14.40 -17.85 3.28
C ARG A 34 -15.39 -16.69 3.41
N MET A 35 -14.91 -15.50 3.74
CA MET A 35 -15.71 -14.28 3.82
C MET A 35 -15.94 -13.63 2.44
N GLY A 36 -15.44 -14.22 1.36
CA GLY A 36 -15.63 -13.73 0.00
C GLY A 36 -14.82 -12.48 -0.33
N TYR A 37 -13.67 -12.28 0.31
CA TYR A 37 -12.70 -11.29 -0.15
C TYR A 37 -11.97 -11.79 -1.39
N VAL A 38 -11.69 -10.88 -2.31
CA VAL A 38 -11.01 -11.16 -3.58
C VAL A 38 -9.51 -10.86 -3.48
N TYR A 39 -9.16 -9.82 -2.69
CA TYR A 39 -7.77 -9.44 -2.49
C TYR A 39 -7.47 -9.01 -1.05
N ASN A 40 -6.23 -9.23 -0.65
CA ASN A 40 -5.65 -8.82 0.62
C ASN A 40 -4.42 -7.93 0.38
N SER A 41 -4.37 -6.76 0.99
CA SER A 41 -3.25 -5.83 0.91
C SER A 41 -2.62 -5.56 2.28
N SER A 42 -2.48 -6.61 3.10
CA SER A 42 -1.94 -6.52 4.46
C SER A 42 -0.43 -6.80 4.54
N LEU A 43 0.20 -7.18 3.43
CA LEU A 43 1.63 -7.50 3.41
C LEU A 43 2.48 -6.27 3.11
N ASN A 44 3.48 -6.03 3.96
CA ASN A 44 4.61 -5.12 3.67
C ASN A 44 5.88 -5.98 3.59
N PRO A 45 6.38 -6.30 2.38
CA PRO A 45 7.49 -7.22 2.18
C PRO A 45 8.86 -6.55 2.42
N ALA A 46 8.93 -5.65 3.40
CA ALA A 46 10.13 -4.94 3.82
C ALA A 46 10.88 -5.71 4.92
N PHE A 47 12.13 -5.28 5.13
CA PHE A 47 12.90 -5.65 6.29
C PHE A 47 13.11 -4.43 7.18
N ILE A 48 12.35 -4.37 8.27
CA ILE A 48 12.50 -3.37 9.33
C ILE A 48 12.59 -4.14 10.64
N PRO A 49 13.79 -4.26 11.24
CA PRO A 49 13.98 -5.02 12.48
C PRO A 49 12.97 -4.63 13.54
N GLY A 50 12.35 -5.62 14.19
CA GLY A 50 11.33 -5.43 15.21
C GLY A 50 9.93 -5.06 14.69
N ARG A 51 9.73 -4.86 13.38
CA ARG A 51 8.41 -4.54 12.81
C ARG A 51 8.01 -5.38 11.61
N TYR A 52 8.83 -5.44 10.57
CA TYR A 52 8.58 -6.21 9.37
C TYR A 52 9.79 -7.08 9.06
N MET A 53 9.61 -8.38 9.03
CA MET A 53 10.67 -9.36 8.76
C MET A 53 10.20 -10.32 7.65
N HIS A 54 9.77 -9.75 6.51
CA HIS A 54 9.10 -10.49 5.44
C HIS A 54 9.95 -10.59 4.16
N LEU A 55 11.27 -10.83 4.31
CA LEU A 55 12.18 -10.97 3.15
C LEU A 55 11.91 -12.23 2.32
N SER A 56 11.33 -13.27 2.91
CA SER A 56 10.95 -14.50 2.22
C SER A 56 9.70 -14.35 1.37
N GLU A 57 8.85 -13.38 1.72
CA GLU A 57 7.59 -13.18 1.01
C GLU A 57 7.79 -12.54 -0.37
N PRO A 58 6.93 -12.85 -1.35
CA PRO A 58 6.95 -12.14 -2.63
C PRO A 58 6.74 -10.65 -2.44
N ARG A 59 7.47 -9.82 -3.20
CA ARG A 59 7.36 -8.36 -3.14
C ARG A 59 6.37 -7.78 -4.15
N THR A 60 5.92 -8.58 -5.10
CA THR A 60 4.91 -8.24 -6.12
C THR A 60 3.64 -9.05 -5.89
N CYS A 61 2.57 -8.76 -6.64
CA CYS A 61 1.31 -9.48 -6.52
C CYS A 61 1.48 -10.98 -6.75
N PHE A 62 0.81 -11.79 -5.94
CA PHE A 62 0.81 -13.25 -6.01
C PHE A 62 -0.51 -13.82 -5.47
N MET A 63 -0.79 -15.08 -5.79
CA MET A 63 -1.98 -15.77 -5.28
C MET A 63 -1.65 -16.59 -4.03
N THR A 64 -2.54 -16.56 -3.04
CA THR A 64 -2.60 -17.52 -1.94
C THR A 64 -3.97 -18.18 -2.01
N GLY A 65 -4.04 -19.42 -2.45
CA GLY A 65 -5.32 -20.04 -2.79
C GLY A 65 -6.04 -19.24 -3.88
N LYS A 66 -7.24 -18.74 -3.58
CA LYS A 66 -8.03 -17.90 -4.49
C LYS A 66 -7.89 -16.39 -4.18
N LEU A 67 -7.15 -16.02 -3.16
CA LEU A 67 -6.99 -14.65 -2.69
C LEU A 67 -5.77 -14.01 -3.34
N LEU A 68 -5.98 -12.87 -4.02
CA LEU A 68 -4.88 -12.08 -4.57
C LEU A 68 -4.19 -11.29 -3.45
N GLN A 69 -2.90 -11.50 -3.26
CA GLN A 69 -2.08 -10.67 -2.39
C GLN A 69 -1.56 -9.46 -3.16
N ILE A 70 -1.80 -8.26 -2.61
CA ILE A 70 -1.32 -6.99 -3.17
C ILE A 70 -0.40 -6.33 -2.13
N PRO A 71 0.90 -6.68 -2.10
CA PRO A 71 1.83 -6.11 -1.15
C PRO A 71 2.02 -4.61 -1.33
N ALA A 72 2.36 -3.90 -0.24
CA ALA A 72 2.86 -2.54 -0.34
C ALA A 72 4.20 -2.54 -1.10
N SER A 73 4.43 -1.55 -1.95
CA SER A 73 5.62 -1.51 -2.78
C SER A 73 6.89 -1.25 -1.98
N VAL A 74 7.89 -2.05 -2.27
CA VAL A 74 9.26 -1.91 -1.79
C VAL A 74 10.23 -1.85 -2.98
N THR A 75 11.40 -1.25 -2.80
CA THR A 75 12.39 -1.22 -3.87
C THR A 75 12.85 -2.62 -4.25
N PRO A 76 13.16 -2.89 -5.54
CA PRO A 76 13.85 -4.09 -5.94
C PRO A 76 15.17 -4.25 -5.15
N TRP A 77 15.62 -5.48 -4.95
CA TRP A 77 16.86 -5.89 -4.30
C TRP A 77 16.91 -5.66 -2.78
N ILE A 78 16.97 -4.41 -2.32
CA ILE A 78 17.14 -4.08 -0.89
C ILE A 78 15.84 -4.01 -0.12
N ARG A 79 14.68 -4.10 -0.80
CA ARG A 79 13.33 -4.06 -0.20
C ARG A 79 13.09 -2.87 0.73
N PHE A 80 13.64 -1.71 0.36
CA PHE A 80 13.38 -0.47 1.09
C PHE A 80 11.89 -0.10 0.93
N PRO A 81 11.15 0.12 2.03
CA PRO A 81 9.71 0.35 1.98
C PRO A 81 9.39 1.77 1.48
N LEU A 82 8.47 1.85 0.53
CA LEU A 82 8.01 3.11 -0.06
C LEU A 82 6.58 3.42 0.39
N PHE A 83 6.40 3.67 1.67
CA PHE A 83 5.13 3.99 2.31
C PHE A 83 5.18 5.38 2.98
N TRP A 84 4.13 5.76 3.71
CA TRP A 84 3.99 7.07 4.33
C TRP A 84 5.26 7.56 5.05
N LEU A 85 5.89 6.71 5.88
CA LEU A 85 7.05 7.11 6.69
C LEU A 85 8.27 7.49 5.84
N SER A 86 8.53 6.76 4.77
CA SER A 86 9.58 7.10 3.82
C SER A 86 9.22 8.35 3.01
N CYS A 87 7.95 8.54 2.67
CA CYS A 87 7.47 9.78 2.06
C CYS A 87 7.66 10.97 2.99
N HIS A 88 7.44 10.86 4.30
CA HIS A 88 7.68 11.93 5.28
C HIS A 88 9.14 12.35 5.36
N ASN A 89 10.08 11.41 5.31
CA ASN A 89 11.44 11.63 5.78
C ASN A 89 12.51 11.70 4.68
N LEU A 90 12.30 11.07 3.54
CA LEU A 90 13.26 11.16 2.43
C LEU A 90 13.17 12.51 1.71
N PRO A 91 14.27 13.04 1.18
CA PRO A 91 14.21 14.09 0.18
C PRO A 91 13.29 13.68 -0.98
N MET A 92 12.39 14.56 -1.43
CA MET A 92 11.39 14.19 -2.46
C MET A 92 11.99 13.69 -3.76
N TRP A 93 13.14 14.25 -4.17
CA TRP A 93 13.83 13.76 -5.36
C TRP A 93 14.26 12.29 -5.23
N LEU A 94 14.75 11.91 -4.04
CA LEU A 94 15.16 10.53 -3.77
C LEU A 94 13.95 9.60 -3.69
N TYR A 95 12.89 10.02 -2.99
CA TYR A 95 11.65 9.24 -2.92
C TYR A 95 11.08 8.98 -4.33
N GLN A 96 11.00 10.02 -5.17
CA GLN A 96 10.55 9.91 -6.56
C GLN A 96 11.45 9.01 -7.41
N LEU A 97 12.78 9.09 -7.23
CA LEU A 97 13.72 8.20 -7.90
C LEU A 97 13.43 6.72 -7.58
N LEU A 98 13.21 6.43 -6.29
CA LEU A 98 12.90 5.08 -5.83
C LEU A 98 11.54 4.59 -6.32
N VAL A 99 10.51 5.45 -6.31
CA VAL A 99 9.18 5.15 -6.88
C VAL A 99 9.30 4.86 -8.38
N ASN A 100 10.03 5.67 -9.13
CA ASN A 100 10.26 5.44 -10.57
C ASN A 100 10.99 4.11 -10.83
N ARG A 101 11.90 3.72 -9.95
CA ARG A 101 12.61 2.43 -10.06
C ARG A 101 11.65 1.25 -9.86
N VAL A 102 10.71 1.36 -8.90
CA VAL A 102 9.66 0.36 -8.69
C VAL A 102 8.75 0.30 -9.91
N LEU A 103 8.24 1.42 -10.37
CA LEU A 103 7.37 1.49 -11.55
C LEU A 103 8.01 0.89 -12.80
N LYS A 104 9.29 1.18 -13.04
CA LYS A 104 10.04 0.61 -14.17
C LYS A 104 10.23 -0.90 -14.07
N HIS A 105 10.39 -1.42 -12.86
CA HIS A 105 10.67 -2.85 -12.65
C HIS A 105 9.40 -3.69 -12.53
N ASP A 106 8.37 -3.18 -11.83
CA ASP A 106 7.18 -3.92 -11.45
C ASP A 106 5.94 -3.54 -12.30
N GLY A 107 6.00 -2.42 -13.03
CA GLY A 107 4.88 -1.90 -13.82
C GLY A 107 3.81 -1.19 -13.00
N TYR A 108 3.89 -1.19 -11.69
CA TYR A 108 2.92 -0.56 -10.78
C TYR A 108 3.57 -0.11 -9.48
N PHE A 109 2.85 0.75 -8.73
CA PHE A 109 3.27 1.25 -7.42
C PHE A 109 2.08 1.29 -6.47
N VAL A 110 2.23 0.64 -5.32
CA VAL A 110 1.23 0.56 -4.25
C VAL A 110 1.80 1.19 -3.00
N THR A 111 1.15 2.24 -2.50
CA THR A 111 1.51 2.90 -1.25
C THR A 111 0.28 3.20 -0.41
N TYR A 112 0.46 3.68 0.80
CA TYR A 112 -0.63 4.05 1.70
C TYR A 112 -0.25 5.20 2.61
N PHE A 113 -1.26 5.95 2.99
CA PHE A 113 -1.19 7.08 3.90
C PHE A 113 -2.32 6.97 4.92
N HIS A 114 -2.22 7.75 6.00
CA HIS A 114 -3.25 7.81 7.03
C HIS A 114 -3.76 9.25 7.17
N PRO A 115 -5.03 9.48 7.51
CA PRO A 115 -5.59 10.81 7.66
C PRO A 115 -4.84 11.70 8.65
N TRP A 116 -4.29 11.14 9.73
CA TRP A 116 -3.54 11.88 10.73
C TRP A 116 -2.21 12.47 10.23
N GLU A 117 -1.65 11.98 9.14
CA GLU A 117 -0.42 12.51 8.53
C GLU A 117 -0.63 13.92 7.97
N PHE A 118 -1.87 14.23 7.59
CA PHE A 118 -2.30 15.54 7.10
C PHE A 118 -2.74 16.50 8.22
N TYR A 119 -2.58 16.09 9.47
CA TYR A 119 -2.74 16.95 10.64
C TYR A 119 -1.39 17.53 11.06
N PRO A 120 -1.27 18.81 11.45
CA PRO A 120 0.00 19.48 11.74
C PRO A 120 0.59 19.02 13.09
N LEU A 121 1.02 17.77 13.18
CA LEU A 121 1.57 17.16 14.43
C LEU A 121 2.78 17.92 14.99
N GLY A 122 3.50 18.65 14.15
CA GLY A 122 4.63 19.47 14.55
C GLY A 122 4.24 20.66 15.43
N GLU A 123 3.00 21.14 15.31
CA GLU A 123 2.44 22.26 16.07
C GLU A 123 1.82 21.81 17.40
N HIS A 124 1.78 20.49 17.67
CA HIS A 124 1.13 19.87 18.81
C HIS A 124 2.12 19.04 19.65
N PRO A 125 3.05 19.72 20.41
CA PRO A 125 4.05 19.02 21.20
C PRO A 125 3.44 18.13 22.31
N GLU A 126 2.21 18.41 22.74
CA GLU A 126 1.45 17.64 23.72
C GLU A 126 1.25 16.18 23.30
N PHE A 127 1.23 15.87 22.02
CA PHE A 127 1.12 14.48 21.52
C PHE A 127 2.41 13.68 21.69
N LYS A 128 3.52 14.31 22.03
CA LYS A 128 4.84 13.65 22.23
C LYS A 128 5.26 12.71 21.11
N MET A 129 4.86 13.05 19.87
CA MET A 129 5.18 12.22 18.71
C MET A 129 6.66 12.28 18.35
N PRO A 130 7.31 11.14 18.01
CA PRO A 130 8.68 11.12 17.53
C PRO A 130 8.88 12.02 16.30
N PHE A 131 10.06 12.61 16.17
CA PHE A 131 10.40 13.47 15.03
C PHE A 131 10.07 12.83 13.69
N ILE A 132 10.43 11.58 13.49
CA ILE A 132 10.24 10.83 12.24
C ILE A 132 8.74 10.68 11.84
N ILE A 133 7.81 10.84 12.79
CA ILE A 133 6.37 10.78 12.54
C ILE A 133 5.81 12.18 12.27
N ARG A 134 6.27 13.21 13.00
CA ARG A 134 5.77 14.56 12.87
C ARG A 134 6.45 15.41 11.79
N ASN A 135 7.58 14.92 11.25
CA ASN A 135 8.32 15.59 10.20
C ASN A 135 7.47 15.70 8.92
N HIS A 136 7.34 16.90 8.36
CA HIS A 136 6.48 17.22 7.23
C HIS A 136 4.99 16.80 7.39
N SER A 137 4.47 16.65 8.62
CA SER A 137 3.04 16.43 8.84
C SER A 137 2.20 17.66 8.46
N GLY A 138 0.90 17.47 8.30
CA GLY A 138 0.00 18.56 7.91
C GLY A 138 0.25 19.01 6.46
N LYS A 139 0.33 20.32 6.24
CA LYS A 139 0.55 20.94 4.93
C LYS A 139 1.80 20.40 4.20
N GLY A 140 2.87 20.11 4.95
CA GLY A 140 4.07 19.52 4.37
C GLY A 140 3.81 18.17 3.71
N MET A 141 2.91 17.35 4.27
CA MET A 141 2.52 16.07 3.68
C MET A 141 1.61 16.24 2.47
N GLU A 142 0.68 17.20 2.51
CA GLU A 142 -0.16 17.55 1.36
C GLU A 142 0.70 17.96 0.16
N GLU A 143 1.65 18.86 0.36
CA GLU A 143 2.57 19.31 -0.70
C GLU A 143 3.41 18.16 -1.27
N ARG A 144 3.90 17.26 -0.42
CA ARG A 144 4.70 16.10 -0.84
C ARG A 144 3.87 15.11 -1.65
N LEU A 145 2.64 14.84 -1.22
CA LEU A 145 1.73 13.96 -1.95
C LEU A 145 1.29 14.58 -3.29
N ASP A 146 0.99 15.88 -3.30
CA ASP A 146 0.67 16.61 -4.54
C ASP A 146 1.82 16.54 -5.56
N VAL A 147 3.04 16.82 -5.10
CA VAL A 147 4.25 16.70 -5.96
C VAL A 147 4.40 15.30 -6.52
N LEU A 148 4.20 14.26 -5.69
CA LEU A 148 4.27 12.88 -6.14
C LEU A 148 3.22 12.58 -7.22
N ILE A 149 1.96 12.93 -6.97
CA ILE A 149 0.84 12.69 -7.89
C ILE A 149 1.06 13.42 -9.22
N ARG A 150 1.42 14.71 -9.18
CA ARG A 150 1.70 15.48 -10.40
C ARG A 150 2.82 14.85 -11.24
N LYS A 151 3.92 14.48 -10.61
CA LYS A 151 5.07 13.86 -11.32
C LYS A 151 4.72 12.51 -11.94
N LEU A 152 3.86 11.73 -11.30
CA LEU A 152 3.39 10.47 -11.88
C LEU A 152 2.42 10.71 -13.04
N LYS A 153 1.51 11.69 -12.94
CA LYS A 153 0.61 12.09 -14.03
C LYS A 153 1.37 12.64 -15.24
N GLU A 154 2.37 13.51 -15.02
CA GLU A 154 3.25 14.04 -16.08
C GLU A 154 3.96 12.93 -16.87
N LYS A 155 4.22 11.79 -16.24
CA LYS A 155 4.81 10.60 -16.86
C LYS A 155 3.80 9.64 -17.50
N GLY A 156 2.51 9.99 -17.48
CA GLY A 156 1.46 9.17 -18.09
C GLY A 156 1.00 7.98 -17.26
N TYR A 157 1.37 7.90 -15.96
CA TYR A 157 0.86 6.82 -15.11
C TYR A 157 -0.61 7.00 -14.76
N ALA A 158 -1.39 5.93 -14.91
CA ALA A 158 -2.78 5.88 -14.51
C ALA A 158 -2.91 5.65 -13.00
N PHE A 159 -3.93 6.27 -12.41
CA PHE A 159 -4.34 6.02 -11.03
C PHE A 159 -5.64 5.22 -11.06
N MET A 160 -5.74 4.21 -10.23
CA MET A 160 -6.90 3.33 -10.18
C MET A 160 -7.21 2.88 -8.76
N THR A 161 -8.40 2.40 -8.54
CA THR A 161 -8.78 1.77 -7.28
C THR A 161 -8.13 0.40 -7.12
N TYR A 162 -8.03 -0.09 -5.88
CA TYR A 162 -7.54 -1.46 -5.64
C TYR A 162 -8.40 -2.53 -6.32
N SER A 163 -9.71 -2.30 -6.43
CA SER A 163 -10.62 -3.25 -7.09
C SER A 163 -10.34 -3.35 -8.59
N GLU A 164 -10.14 -2.22 -9.28
CA GLU A 164 -9.75 -2.20 -10.70
C GLU A 164 -8.39 -2.86 -10.90
N PHE A 165 -7.41 -2.52 -10.06
CA PHE A 165 -6.08 -3.12 -10.11
C PHE A 165 -6.12 -4.64 -9.87
N ALA A 166 -6.92 -5.10 -8.89
CA ALA A 166 -7.08 -6.52 -8.61
C ALA A 166 -7.65 -7.29 -9.83
N GLN A 167 -8.63 -6.72 -10.52
CA GLN A 167 -9.20 -7.33 -11.73
C GLN A 167 -8.14 -7.49 -12.84
N ILE A 168 -7.31 -6.47 -13.05
CA ILE A 168 -6.21 -6.52 -14.03
C ILE A 168 -5.23 -7.64 -13.66
N LYS A 169 -4.79 -7.66 -12.38
CA LYS A 169 -3.80 -8.65 -11.92
C LYS A 169 -4.33 -10.09 -11.92
N LEU A 170 -5.59 -10.29 -11.58
CA LEU A 170 -6.23 -11.60 -11.69
C LEU A 170 -6.32 -12.07 -13.15
N ALA A 171 -6.62 -11.18 -14.07
CA ALA A 171 -6.63 -11.51 -15.50
C ALA A 171 -5.23 -11.85 -16.02
N GLU A 172 -4.18 -11.17 -15.53
CA GLU A 172 -2.79 -11.46 -15.89
C GLU A 172 -2.33 -12.83 -15.35
N LEU A 173 -2.60 -13.10 -14.07
CA LEU A 173 -2.15 -14.31 -13.39
C LEU A 173 -2.91 -15.58 -13.81
N ASN A 174 -4.12 -15.43 -14.31
CA ASN A 174 -4.95 -16.54 -14.82
C ASN A 174 -4.74 -16.84 -16.30
N LYS A 175 -3.92 -16.08 -17.02
CA LYS A 175 -3.56 -16.45 -18.40
C LYS A 175 -2.71 -17.72 -18.35
N PRO A 176 -3.05 -18.76 -19.13
CA PRO A 176 -2.18 -19.91 -19.28
C PRO A 176 -0.84 -19.42 -19.85
N ASP A 177 0.26 -19.95 -19.30
CA ASP A 177 1.60 -19.74 -19.86
C ASP A 177 1.58 -20.19 -21.33
N GLU A 178 1.47 -19.27 -22.27
CA GLU A 178 1.76 -19.53 -23.67
C GLU A 178 3.27 -19.81 -23.77
N LYS A 179 3.60 -21.11 -23.65
CA LYS A 179 4.94 -21.62 -23.94
C LYS A 179 5.10 -21.89 -25.43
#